data_0d1dfd7cc4843e67ba102e192bbe63ec
#
_entry.id   0d1dfd7cc4843e67ba102e192bbe63ec
#
_cell.length_a   1.000
_cell.length_b   1.000
_cell.length_c   1.000
_cell.angle_alpha   90.00
_cell.angle_beta   90.00
_cell.angle_gamma   90.00
#
_symmetry.space_group_name_H-M   'P 1'
#
loop_
_entity.id
_entity.type
_entity.pdbx_description
1 polymer ?
#
loop_
_entity_poly.entity_id
_entity_poly.type
_entity_poly.pdbx_seq_one_letter_code
_entity_poly.pdbx_strand_id
1 'polypeptide(L)'
;MVRQILRKEESGYDWFEVLDPTLEDFIELKEKYNLNDASIKDCLEIGHLPKIEEFENYHFLILRSIAVNFPENSDTLADITLRISVFYDEDFIITVHRNEIRLLNELIALDKTNKKLKSSKSLVNSLVSQSLKTFENLVINDLSEKLDDYEE
;
A
#
# COMPACT_ATOMS: atom_id res chain seq x y z
N MET A 1 -11.30 7.56 -7.18
CA MET A 1 -10.61 8.79 -7.61
C MET A 1 -9.16 8.47 -7.93
N VAL A 2 -8.73 8.83 -9.13
CA VAL A 2 -7.35 8.59 -9.60
C VAL A 2 -6.56 9.89 -9.56
N ARG A 3 -5.35 9.85 -9.01
CA ARG A 3 -4.42 10.98 -8.97
C ARG A 3 -3.04 10.54 -9.46
N GLN A 4 -2.46 11.27 -10.39
CA GLN A 4 -1.06 11.05 -10.78
C GLN A 4 -0.13 11.80 -9.83
N ILE A 5 0.74 11.06 -9.15
CA ILE A 5 1.70 11.59 -8.17
C ILE A 5 3.02 11.95 -8.84
N LEU A 6 3.55 11.04 -9.66
CA LEU A 6 4.80 11.22 -10.40
C LEU A 6 4.59 10.93 -11.89
N ARG A 7 5.38 11.59 -12.72
CA ARG A 7 5.44 11.37 -14.16
C ARG A 7 6.77 10.74 -14.55
N LYS A 8 6.71 9.78 -15.49
CA LYS A 8 7.87 9.05 -15.97
C LYS A 8 8.97 9.95 -16.50
N GLU A 9 8.61 11.04 -17.18
CA GLU A 9 9.56 12.02 -17.74
C GLU A 9 10.41 12.71 -16.66
N GLU A 10 9.86 12.87 -15.47
CA GLU A 10 10.50 13.58 -14.34
C GLU A 10 11.20 12.63 -13.36
N SER A 11 10.63 11.43 -13.16
CA SER A 11 11.02 10.51 -12.07
C SER A 11 11.52 9.16 -12.55
N GLY A 12 11.43 8.87 -13.86
CA GLY A 12 11.79 7.59 -14.44
C GLY A 12 10.67 6.54 -14.42
N TYR A 13 9.58 6.80 -13.72
CA TYR A 13 8.39 5.96 -13.66
C TYR A 13 7.14 6.80 -13.36
N ASP A 14 5.99 6.31 -13.77
CA ASP A 14 4.70 6.89 -13.42
C ASP A 14 4.24 6.36 -12.07
N TRP A 15 3.71 7.23 -11.21
CA TRP A 15 3.02 6.82 -9.99
C TRP A 15 1.60 7.35 -9.97
N PHE A 16 0.63 6.44 -9.95
CA PHE A 16 -0.79 6.73 -9.77
C PHE A 16 -1.26 6.25 -8.40
N GLU A 17 -2.09 7.06 -7.77
CA GLU A 17 -2.82 6.71 -6.57
C GLU A 17 -4.30 6.59 -6.90
N VAL A 18 -4.93 5.49 -6.51
CA VAL A 18 -6.37 5.27 -6.61
C VAL A 18 -6.95 5.20 -5.21
N LEU A 19 -7.66 6.24 -4.82
CA LEU A 19 -8.34 6.35 -3.53
C LEU A 19 -9.81 6.02 -3.69
N ASP A 20 -10.34 5.16 -2.81
CA ASP A 20 -11.71 4.67 -2.82
C ASP A 20 -12.12 4.15 -4.20
N PRO A 21 -11.53 3.02 -4.64
CA PRO A 21 -11.55 2.59 -6.02
C PRO A 21 -12.95 2.20 -6.52
N THR A 22 -13.23 2.57 -7.75
CA THR A 22 -14.37 2.09 -8.55
C THR A 22 -13.86 1.40 -9.80
N LEU A 23 -14.71 0.62 -10.46
CA LEU A 23 -14.33 -0.02 -11.72
C LEU A 23 -13.94 1.00 -12.81
N GLU A 24 -14.61 2.15 -12.82
CA GLU A 24 -14.34 3.24 -13.78
C GLU A 24 -12.92 3.81 -13.63
N ASP A 25 -12.40 3.87 -12.41
CA ASP A 25 -11.03 4.35 -12.13
C ASP A 25 -9.95 3.51 -12.84
N PHE A 26 -10.25 2.26 -13.16
CA PHE A 26 -9.30 1.35 -13.79
C PHE A 26 -9.38 1.29 -15.32
N ILE A 27 -10.35 1.92 -15.96
CA ILE A 27 -10.54 1.81 -17.43
C ILE A 27 -9.27 2.24 -18.18
N GLU A 28 -8.79 3.45 -17.93
CA GLU A 28 -7.59 3.97 -18.60
C GLU A 28 -6.31 3.27 -18.13
N LEU A 29 -6.20 2.99 -16.84
CA LEU A 29 -5.04 2.29 -16.27
C LEU A 29 -4.91 0.87 -16.79
N LYS A 30 -6.02 0.15 -16.91
CA LYS A 30 -6.07 -1.19 -17.49
C LYS A 30 -5.56 -1.21 -18.93
N GLU A 31 -6.03 -0.28 -19.75
CA GLU A 31 -5.62 -0.18 -21.15
C GLU A 31 -4.12 0.19 -21.24
N LYS A 32 -3.69 1.20 -20.50
CA LYS A 32 -2.31 1.69 -20.54
C LYS A 32 -1.27 0.67 -20.07
N TYR A 33 -1.57 -0.08 -19.01
CA TYR A 33 -0.62 -1.01 -18.38
C TYR A 33 -0.99 -2.48 -18.53
N ASN A 34 -2.01 -2.78 -19.32
CA ASN A 34 -2.50 -4.14 -19.56
C ASN A 34 -2.78 -4.93 -18.27
N LEU A 35 -3.55 -4.32 -17.37
CA LEU A 35 -3.87 -4.92 -16.08
C LEU A 35 -4.90 -6.05 -16.24
N ASN A 36 -4.72 -7.12 -15.46
CA ASN A 36 -5.61 -8.27 -15.43
C ASN A 36 -6.90 -7.96 -14.66
N ASP A 37 -8.04 -8.40 -15.17
CA ASP A 37 -9.34 -8.20 -14.52
C ASP A 37 -9.42 -8.81 -13.12
N ALA A 38 -8.75 -9.94 -12.89
CA ALA A 38 -8.70 -10.59 -11.58
C ALA A 38 -8.00 -9.70 -10.53
N SER A 39 -6.88 -9.05 -10.90
CA SER A 39 -6.18 -8.13 -10.00
C SER A 39 -7.02 -6.89 -9.68
N ILE A 40 -7.71 -6.34 -10.68
CA ILE A 40 -8.62 -5.21 -10.48
C ILE A 40 -9.77 -5.61 -9.56
N LYS A 41 -10.36 -6.78 -9.78
CA LYS A 41 -11.42 -7.32 -8.92
C LYS A 41 -10.96 -7.43 -7.48
N ASP A 42 -9.75 -7.93 -7.24
CA ASP A 42 -9.18 -8.03 -5.90
C ASP A 42 -9.04 -6.66 -5.22
N CYS A 43 -8.76 -5.60 -5.98
CA CYS A 43 -8.73 -4.23 -5.45
C CYS A 43 -10.11 -3.72 -5.01
N LEU A 44 -11.18 -4.17 -5.69
CA LEU A 44 -12.56 -3.75 -5.41
C LEU A 44 -13.22 -4.56 -4.31
N GLU A 45 -12.76 -5.77 -4.06
CA GLU A 45 -13.25 -6.64 -2.99
C GLU A 45 -12.60 -6.29 -1.64
N ILE A 46 -13.31 -6.62 -0.55
CA ILE A 46 -12.83 -6.41 0.83
C ILE A 46 -12.26 -7.72 1.37
N GLY A 47 -11.20 -7.65 2.17
CA GLY A 47 -10.79 -8.75 3.02
C GLY A 47 -9.73 -9.70 2.49
N HIS A 48 -9.01 -9.36 1.42
CA HIS A 48 -7.89 -10.18 0.96
C HIS A 48 -6.72 -10.16 1.93
N LEU A 49 -6.10 -11.33 2.12
CA LEU A 49 -4.83 -11.47 2.84
C LEU A 49 -3.66 -10.91 2.02
N PRO A 50 -2.56 -10.54 2.69
CA PRO A 50 -1.34 -10.17 1.99
C PRO A 50 -0.92 -11.25 1.00
N LYS A 51 -0.58 -10.85 -0.22
CA LYS A 51 -0.10 -11.76 -1.27
C LYS A 51 0.74 -11.01 -2.29
N ILE A 52 1.52 -11.77 -3.06
CA ILE A 52 2.21 -11.28 -4.25
C ILE A 52 1.92 -12.21 -5.42
N GLU A 53 1.59 -11.65 -6.56
CA GLU A 53 1.39 -12.36 -7.82
C GLU A 53 2.24 -11.73 -8.92
N GLU A 54 2.86 -12.56 -9.72
CA GLU A 54 3.66 -12.15 -10.87
C GLU A 54 2.86 -12.36 -12.16
N PHE A 55 2.71 -11.29 -12.93
CA PHE A 55 2.12 -11.31 -14.27
C PHE A 55 3.19 -10.99 -15.33
N GLU A 56 2.88 -11.16 -16.59
CA GLU A 56 3.84 -10.94 -17.68
C GLU A 56 4.38 -9.50 -17.70
N ASN A 57 3.52 -8.51 -17.46
CA ASN A 57 3.86 -7.10 -17.58
C ASN A 57 3.97 -6.34 -16.25
N TYR A 58 3.64 -6.96 -15.13
CA TYR A 58 3.67 -6.32 -13.81
C TYR A 58 3.63 -7.34 -12.68
N HIS A 59 3.93 -6.87 -11.47
CA HIS A 59 3.67 -7.57 -10.23
C HIS A 59 2.47 -6.95 -9.52
N PHE A 60 1.67 -7.79 -8.88
CA PHE A 60 0.55 -7.36 -8.05
C PHE A 60 0.77 -7.77 -6.61
N LEU A 61 0.66 -6.81 -5.70
CA LEU A 61 0.97 -6.98 -4.29
C LEU A 61 -0.18 -6.46 -3.44
N ILE A 62 -0.61 -7.22 -2.45
CA ILE A 62 -1.50 -6.75 -1.39
C ILE A 62 -0.71 -6.69 -0.09
N LEU A 63 -0.63 -5.50 0.49
CA LEU A 63 -0.01 -5.22 1.77
C LEU A 63 -1.07 -4.83 2.81
N ARG A 64 -0.78 -5.08 4.07
CA ARG A 64 -1.53 -4.53 5.18
C ARG A 64 -0.59 -3.80 6.14
N SER A 65 -1.05 -2.67 6.66
CA SER A 65 -0.37 -1.93 7.71
C SER A 65 -1.31 -1.76 8.90
N ILE A 66 -0.76 -1.68 10.11
CA ILE A 66 -1.58 -1.42 11.29
C ILE A 66 -2.17 -0.01 11.20
N ALA A 67 -3.47 0.11 11.41
CA ALA A 67 -4.15 1.39 11.50
C ALA A 67 -3.67 2.17 12.74
N VAL A 68 -3.56 3.49 12.61
CA VAL A 68 -3.14 4.35 13.74
C VAL A 68 -4.15 4.28 14.89
N ASN A 69 -5.43 4.23 14.55
CA ASN A 69 -6.53 4.10 15.49
C ASN A 69 -7.47 2.99 15.04
N PHE A 70 -7.72 2.03 15.90
CA PHE A 70 -8.70 0.97 15.68
C PHE A 70 -9.53 0.74 16.95
N PRO A 71 -10.77 0.20 16.82
CA PRO A 71 -11.62 -0.07 17.98
C PRO A 71 -10.98 -1.05 18.97
N GLU A 72 -11.11 -0.80 20.27
CA GLU A 72 -10.55 -1.65 21.34
C GLU A 72 -11.07 -3.12 21.29
N ASN A 73 -12.27 -3.32 20.76
CA ASN A 73 -12.90 -4.62 20.64
C ASN A 73 -12.69 -5.29 19.27
N SER A 74 -11.58 -4.98 18.61
CA SER A 74 -11.26 -5.54 17.30
C SER A 74 -10.77 -6.97 17.41
N ASP A 75 -11.48 -7.90 16.76
CA ASP A 75 -11.22 -9.34 16.85
C ASP A 75 -10.51 -9.91 15.61
N THR A 76 -10.47 -9.17 14.51
CA THR A 76 -9.91 -9.65 13.26
C THR A 76 -8.78 -8.76 12.76
N LEU A 77 -7.89 -9.33 11.94
CA LEU A 77 -6.82 -8.59 11.26
C LEU A 77 -7.38 -7.45 10.39
N ALA A 78 -8.53 -7.66 9.75
CA ALA A 78 -9.19 -6.66 8.93
C ALA A 78 -9.62 -5.43 9.74
N ASP A 79 -9.97 -5.59 11.01
CA ASP A 79 -10.42 -4.49 11.88
C ASP A 79 -9.29 -3.55 12.32
N ILE A 80 -8.08 -4.08 12.42
CA ILE A 80 -6.90 -3.35 12.93
C ILE A 80 -5.92 -2.93 11.84
N THR A 81 -6.14 -3.34 10.59
CA THR A 81 -5.23 -3.05 9.49
C THR A 81 -5.90 -2.28 8.36
N LEU A 82 -5.08 -1.54 7.62
CA LEU A 82 -5.42 -0.91 6.36
C LEU A 82 -4.74 -1.65 5.22
N ARG A 83 -5.48 -1.90 4.14
CA ARG A 83 -4.97 -2.60 2.97
C ARG A 83 -4.49 -1.62 1.91
N ILE A 84 -3.34 -1.93 1.32
CA ILE A 84 -2.80 -1.27 0.14
C ILE A 84 -2.61 -2.33 -0.93
N SER A 85 -3.24 -2.17 -2.08
CA SER A 85 -2.96 -2.97 -3.26
C SER A 85 -2.01 -2.21 -4.17
N VAL A 86 -1.03 -2.89 -4.75
CA VAL A 86 0.03 -2.26 -5.54
C VAL A 86 0.24 -3.04 -6.84
N PHE A 87 0.10 -2.36 -7.97
CA PHE A 87 0.60 -2.83 -9.26
C PHE A 87 1.91 -2.14 -9.53
N TYR A 88 2.94 -2.87 -9.93
CA TYR A 88 4.22 -2.24 -10.25
C TYR A 88 5.04 -3.00 -11.28
N ASP A 89 5.81 -2.25 -12.01
CA ASP A 89 6.89 -2.70 -12.89
C ASP A 89 7.96 -1.60 -12.91
N GLU A 90 8.99 -1.74 -13.71
CA GLU A 90 10.07 -0.73 -13.80
C GLU A 90 9.56 0.66 -14.18
N ASP A 91 8.54 0.73 -15.03
CA ASP A 91 8.01 1.94 -15.62
C ASP A 91 6.84 2.58 -14.86
N PHE A 92 6.23 1.87 -13.95
CA PHE A 92 5.07 2.39 -13.25
C PHE A 92 4.83 1.75 -11.88
N ILE A 93 4.06 2.45 -11.06
CA ILE A 93 3.44 1.95 -9.84
C ILE A 93 2.04 2.54 -9.71
N ILE A 94 1.09 1.69 -9.31
CA ILE A 94 -0.28 2.09 -8.98
C ILE A 94 -0.57 1.63 -7.56
N THR A 95 -0.82 2.56 -6.66
CA THR A 95 -1.21 2.28 -5.28
C THR A 95 -2.72 2.46 -5.14
N VAL A 96 -3.40 1.46 -4.60
CA VAL A 96 -4.86 1.43 -4.46
C VAL A 96 -5.23 1.22 -3.00
N HIS A 97 -6.03 2.12 -2.45
CA HIS A 97 -6.50 2.03 -1.06
C HIS A 97 -7.86 2.74 -0.88
N ARG A 98 -8.62 2.31 0.13
CA ARG A 98 -9.95 2.87 0.39
C ARG A 98 -9.93 4.08 1.31
N ASN A 99 -9.06 4.05 2.30
CA ASN A 99 -8.94 5.11 3.30
C ASN A 99 -7.60 5.82 3.15
N GLU A 100 -7.50 7.04 3.62
CA GLU A 100 -6.22 7.72 3.71
C GLU A 100 -5.23 6.90 4.54
N ILE A 101 -4.03 6.73 4.00
CA ILE A 101 -2.96 6.00 4.65
C ILE A 101 -1.80 6.96 4.90
N ARG A 102 -1.53 7.21 6.17
CA ARG A 102 -0.46 8.11 6.62
C ARG A 102 0.88 7.77 5.96
N LEU A 103 1.20 6.50 5.89
CA LEU A 103 2.42 6.00 5.25
C LEU A 103 2.57 6.48 3.80
N LEU A 104 1.52 6.40 2.99
CA LEU A 104 1.53 6.87 1.60
C LEU A 104 1.73 8.38 1.53
N ASN A 105 1.03 9.14 2.38
CA ASN A 105 1.18 10.59 2.43
C ASN A 105 2.60 11.00 2.83
N GLU A 106 3.23 10.31 3.76
CA GLU A 106 4.62 10.53 4.16
C GLU A 106 5.60 10.22 3.03
N LEU A 107 5.40 9.15 2.28
CA LEU A 107 6.23 8.80 1.12
C LEU A 107 6.08 9.81 -0.03
N ILE A 108 4.88 10.28 -0.31
CA ILE A 108 4.62 11.33 -1.29
C ILE A 108 5.34 12.63 -0.90
N ALA A 109 5.24 13.03 0.37
CA ALA A 109 5.90 14.22 0.89
C ALA A 109 7.43 14.09 0.82
N LEU A 110 7.97 12.92 1.15
CA LEU A 110 9.41 12.64 1.13
C LEU A 110 9.99 12.73 -0.29
N ASP A 111 9.29 12.18 -1.28
CA ASP A 111 9.73 12.24 -2.68
C ASP A 111 9.77 13.67 -3.21
N LYS A 112 8.74 14.47 -2.91
CA LYS A 112 8.67 15.88 -3.30
C LYS A 112 9.83 16.72 -2.76
N THR A 113 10.32 16.41 -1.56
CA THR A 113 11.38 17.18 -0.90
C THR A 113 12.79 16.70 -1.24
N ASN A 114 13.02 15.40 -1.35
CA ASN A 114 14.36 14.82 -1.38
C ASN A 114 14.68 13.97 -2.62
N LYS A 115 13.72 13.71 -3.50
CA LYS A 115 13.85 12.82 -4.69
C LYS A 115 14.52 11.47 -4.37
N LYS A 116 14.22 10.90 -3.20
CA LYS A 116 14.84 9.66 -2.71
C LYS A 116 14.30 8.39 -3.36
N LEU A 117 13.10 8.45 -3.92
CA LEU A 117 12.44 7.30 -4.55
C LEU A 117 12.76 7.24 -6.03
N LYS A 118 14.00 6.87 -6.37
CA LYS A 118 14.55 6.91 -7.73
C LYS A 118 13.98 5.87 -8.68
N SER A 119 13.27 4.85 -8.17
CA SER A 119 12.67 3.78 -8.96
C SER A 119 11.37 3.30 -8.34
N SER A 120 10.50 2.71 -9.16
CA SER A 120 9.28 2.07 -8.67
C SER A 120 9.59 0.98 -7.64
N LYS A 121 10.66 0.21 -7.85
CA LYS A 121 11.12 -0.82 -6.92
C LYS A 121 11.55 -0.25 -5.57
N SER A 122 12.22 0.90 -5.53
CA SER A 122 12.58 1.59 -4.29
C SER A 122 11.34 2.02 -3.51
N LEU A 123 10.32 2.52 -4.20
CA LEU A 123 9.04 2.88 -3.59
C LEU A 123 8.33 1.65 -3.02
N VAL A 124 8.26 0.55 -3.76
CA VAL A 124 7.66 -0.70 -3.28
C VAL A 124 8.40 -1.24 -2.06
N ASN A 125 9.73 -1.25 -2.08
CA ASN A 125 10.54 -1.67 -0.93
C ASN A 125 10.26 -0.80 0.31
N SER A 126 10.11 0.50 0.14
CA SER A 126 9.75 1.42 1.23
C SER A 126 8.36 1.14 1.78
N LEU A 127 7.37 0.86 0.92
CA LEU A 127 6.02 0.48 1.33
C LEU A 127 6.02 -0.81 2.14
N VAL A 128 6.72 -1.83 1.67
CA VAL A 128 6.84 -3.12 2.37
C VAL A 128 7.51 -2.95 3.73
N SER A 129 8.67 -2.29 3.77
CA SER A 129 9.44 -2.08 5.00
C SER A 129 8.66 -1.29 6.04
N GLN A 130 8.00 -0.22 5.64
CA GLN A 130 7.20 0.62 6.54
C GLN A 130 5.95 -0.11 7.04
N SER A 131 5.30 -0.89 6.18
CA SER A 131 4.16 -1.73 6.58
C SER A 131 4.56 -2.75 7.64
N LEU A 132 5.69 -3.43 7.47
CA LEU A 132 6.24 -4.37 8.45
C LEU A 132 6.58 -3.69 9.78
N LYS A 133 7.12 -2.48 9.76
CA LYS A 133 7.40 -1.72 10.99
C LYS A 133 6.16 -1.44 11.83
N THR A 134 5.00 -1.25 11.21
CA THR A 134 3.76 -1.05 11.97
C THR A 134 3.39 -2.27 12.80
N PHE A 135 3.63 -3.48 12.28
CA PHE A 135 3.42 -4.73 13.01
C PHE A 135 4.47 -4.93 14.11
N GLU A 136 5.74 -4.64 13.85
CA GLU A 136 6.81 -4.71 14.85
C GLU A 136 6.52 -3.82 16.04
N ASN A 137 6.10 -2.58 15.82
CA ASN A 137 5.75 -1.64 16.87
C ASN A 137 4.59 -2.15 17.74
N LEU A 138 3.57 -2.76 17.12
CA LEU A 138 2.45 -3.36 17.85
C LEU A 138 2.91 -4.49 18.76
N VAL A 139 3.77 -5.40 18.26
CA VAL A 139 4.32 -6.53 19.01
C VAL A 139 5.18 -6.04 20.17
N ILE A 140 6.05 -5.07 19.95
CA ILE A 140 6.91 -4.50 20.99
C ILE A 140 6.07 -3.86 22.10
N ASN A 141 5.06 -3.08 21.77
CA ASN A 141 4.17 -2.45 22.75
C ASN A 141 3.40 -3.50 23.57
N ASP A 142 2.85 -4.53 22.94
CA ASP A 142 2.15 -5.63 23.61
C ASP A 142 3.07 -6.40 24.57
N LEU A 143 4.31 -6.68 24.17
CA LEU A 143 5.30 -7.31 25.01
C LEU A 143 5.69 -6.43 26.21
N SER A 144 5.87 -5.13 26.01
CA SER A 144 6.20 -4.18 27.07
C SER A 144 5.10 -4.13 28.13
N GLU A 145 3.85 -4.03 27.73
CA GLU A 145 2.69 -4.06 28.63
C GLU A 145 2.63 -5.36 29.42
N LYS A 146 2.84 -6.52 28.79
CA LYS A 146 2.85 -7.82 29.47
C LYS A 146 4.03 -7.95 30.45
N LEU A 147 5.20 -7.42 30.13
CA LEU A 147 6.35 -7.42 31.06
C LEU A 147 6.08 -6.54 32.27
N ASP A 148 5.49 -5.38 32.09
CA ASP A 148 5.12 -4.50 33.22
C ASP A 148 4.13 -5.19 34.17
N ASP A 149 3.15 -5.94 33.63
CA ASP A 149 2.21 -6.73 34.41
C ASP A 149 2.91 -7.83 35.24
N TYR A 150 4.02 -8.39 34.77
CA TYR A 150 4.80 -9.41 35.50
C TYR A 150 5.71 -8.85 36.57
N GLU A 151 6.09 -7.59 36.51
CA GLU A 151 6.96 -6.92 37.49
C GLU A 151 6.20 -6.42 38.75
N GLU A 152 4.90 -6.36 38.66
CA GLU A 152 4.03 -6.04 39.81
C GLU A 152 3.72 -7.31 40.64
#